data_16632627e370cd7a04a372383df539bb
#
_entry.id   16632627e370cd7a04a372383df539bb
#
_cell.length_a   1.000
_cell.length_b   1.000
_cell.length_c   1.000
_cell.angle_alpha   90.00
_cell.angle_beta   90.00
_cell.angle_gamma   90.00
#
_symmetry.space_group_name_H-M   'P 1'
#
loop_
_entity.id
_entity.type
_entity.pdbx_description
1 polymer ?
#
loop_
_entity_poly.entity_id
_entity_poly.type
_entity_poly.pdbx_seq_one_letter_code
_entity_poly.pdbx_strand_id
1 'polypeptide(L)'
;MSHQPTPSQTIGPYLHIGLDWLNTRDLAPAAIQGERITIHGRLLDADGQPVPDGMIELWQANAHGKYAHPADTRDLPLQEGFSGFGRQPTDQQGKFVFTTIKPGVVPALDGQLQAPHILVNIFARGLLRQLVTRLYFPGDDHASDPVMRVIPQARQKTLIAVAQPDDPSHLQWDIIIGGGANETVFFDL
;
A
#
# COMPACT_ATOMS: atom_id res chain seq x y z
N MET A 1 25.64 -20.24 -19.59
CA MET A 1 25.30 -18.91 -20.17
C MET A 1 24.41 -18.19 -19.18
N SER A 2 24.79 -17.02 -18.68
CA SER A 2 23.89 -16.19 -17.88
C SER A 2 22.93 -15.49 -18.83
N HIS A 3 21.62 -15.69 -18.65
CA HIS A 3 20.62 -14.95 -19.40
C HIS A 3 20.60 -13.50 -18.88
N GLN A 4 20.48 -12.55 -19.79
CA GLN A 4 20.26 -11.15 -19.47
C GLN A 4 18.85 -11.03 -18.86
N PRO A 5 18.63 -10.18 -17.83
CA PRO A 5 17.31 -9.92 -17.32
C PRO A 5 16.40 -9.31 -18.40
N THR A 6 15.16 -9.69 -18.41
CA THR A 6 14.15 -9.09 -19.31
C THR A 6 14.05 -7.58 -19.03
N PRO A 7 14.02 -6.72 -20.05
CA PRO A 7 13.75 -5.29 -19.86
C PRO A 7 12.45 -5.03 -19.11
N SER A 8 12.40 -3.93 -18.38
CA SER A 8 11.17 -3.50 -17.73
C SER A 8 10.07 -3.26 -18.76
N GLN A 9 8.86 -3.72 -18.45
CA GLN A 9 7.70 -3.64 -19.32
C GLN A 9 6.51 -3.08 -18.54
N THR A 10 5.63 -2.35 -19.26
CA THR A 10 4.38 -1.91 -18.68
C THR A 10 3.44 -3.09 -18.41
N ILE A 11 2.56 -2.95 -17.43
CA ILE A 11 1.51 -3.92 -17.18
C ILE A 11 0.57 -4.01 -18.40
N GLY A 12 0.20 -5.22 -18.77
CA GLY A 12 -0.66 -5.49 -19.91
C GLY A 12 -2.04 -6.03 -19.49
N PRO A 13 -2.93 -6.25 -20.46
CA PRO A 13 -4.32 -6.68 -20.22
C PRO A 13 -4.43 -8.09 -19.62
N TYR A 14 -3.38 -8.90 -19.69
CA TYR A 14 -3.38 -10.25 -19.11
C TYR A 14 -3.61 -10.28 -17.61
N LEU A 15 -3.33 -9.19 -16.90
CA LEU A 15 -3.68 -9.05 -15.50
C LEU A 15 -5.18 -9.33 -15.27
N HIS A 16 -6.05 -8.73 -16.11
CA HIS A 16 -7.50 -8.88 -16.00
C HIS A 16 -8.05 -10.13 -16.71
N ILE A 17 -7.35 -10.64 -17.71
CA ILE A 17 -7.83 -11.76 -18.51
C ILE A 17 -7.48 -13.12 -17.89
N GLY A 18 -6.31 -13.22 -17.25
CA GLY A 18 -5.80 -14.52 -16.83
C GLY A 18 -5.31 -14.60 -15.38
N LEU A 19 -5.27 -13.48 -14.64
CA LEU A 19 -4.68 -13.43 -13.31
C LEU A 19 -5.67 -12.98 -12.21
N ASP A 20 -6.96 -12.91 -12.49
CA ASP A 20 -7.98 -12.53 -11.51
C ASP A 20 -7.99 -13.42 -10.27
N TRP A 21 -7.62 -14.68 -10.42
CA TRP A 21 -7.48 -15.63 -9.31
C TRP A 21 -6.38 -15.27 -8.31
N LEU A 22 -5.46 -14.35 -8.67
CA LEU A 22 -4.43 -13.82 -7.77
C LEU A 22 -4.91 -12.59 -6.97
N ASN A 23 -6.10 -12.09 -7.25
CA ASN A 23 -6.64 -10.95 -6.53
C ASN A 23 -6.94 -11.33 -5.09
N THR A 24 -6.34 -10.61 -4.15
CA THR A 24 -6.53 -10.78 -2.70
C THR A 24 -6.99 -9.46 -2.11
N ARG A 25 -8.28 -9.38 -1.84
CA ARG A 25 -8.96 -8.19 -1.34
C ARG A 25 -9.03 -8.13 0.19
N ASP A 26 -9.20 -9.28 0.81
CA ASP A 26 -9.21 -9.43 2.26
C ASP A 26 -7.88 -10.07 2.70
N LEU A 27 -7.00 -9.23 3.27
CA LEU A 27 -5.70 -9.67 3.77
C LEU A 27 -5.80 -10.28 5.18
N ALA A 28 -6.92 -10.04 5.87
CA ALA A 28 -7.12 -10.45 7.24
C ALA A 28 -8.46 -11.20 7.40
N PRO A 29 -8.52 -12.50 7.04
CA PRO A 29 -9.68 -13.34 7.32
C PRO A 29 -10.13 -13.22 8.80
N ALA A 30 -11.39 -13.56 9.08
CA ALA A 30 -12.03 -13.28 10.36
C ALA A 30 -11.28 -13.77 11.62
N ALA A 31 -10.43 -14.80 11.48
CA ALA A 31 -9.62 -15.33 12.59
C ALA A 31 -8.40 -14.47 12.95
N ILE A 32 -8.01 -13.52 12.08
CA ILE A 32 -6.83 -12.69 12.31
C ILE A 32 -7.16 -11.59 13.33
N GLN A 33 -6.32 -11.52 14.38
CA GLN A 33 -6.46 -10.54 15.45
C GLN A 33 -5.84 -9.20 15.07
N GLY A 34 -6.46 -8.12 15.49
CA GLY A 34 -6.01 -6.75 15.26
C GLY A 34 -7.18 -5.81 15.01
N GLU A 35 -6.91 -4.53 14.98
CA GLU A 35 -7.86 -3.50 14.59
C GLU A 35 -8.20 -3.65 13.11
N ARG A 36 -9.43 -4.09 12.81
CA ARG A 36 -9.88 -4.32 11.44
C ARG A 36 -10.19 -3.00 10.75
N ILE A 37 -9.68 -2.84 9.55
CA ILE A 37 -9.84 -1.63 8.75
C ILE A 37 -10.24 -1.98 7.32
N THR A 38 -10.97 -1.07 6.69
CA THR A 38 -11.29 -1.12 5.26
C THR A 38 -10.73 0.14 4.59
N ILE A 39 -9.89 -0.05 3.60
CA ILE A 39 -9.25 1.03 2.83
C ILE A 39 -9.99 1.16 1.52
N HIS A 40 -10.63 2.30 1.31
CA HIS A 40 -11.23 2.72 0.04
C HIS A 40 -10.31 3.73 -0.63
N GLY A 41 -10.09 3.58 -1.93
CA GLY A 41 -9.27 4.54 -2.66
C GLY A 41 -9.59 4.59 -4.13
N ARG A 42 -9.02 5.58 -4.80
CA ARG A 42 -9.02 5.71 -6.24
C ARG A 42 -7.61 5.97 -6.73
N LEU A 43 -7.31 5.42 -7.89
CA LEU A 43 -6.11 5.76 -8.65
C LEU A 43 -6.50 6.81 -9.69
N LEU A 44 -5.88 7.97 -9.62
CA LEU A 44 -6.17 9.15 -10.44
C LEU A 44 -4.91 9.62 -11.15
N ASP A 45 -5.07 10.20 -12.34
CA ASP A 45 -3.98 10.88 -13.03
C ASP A 45 -3.83 12.34 -12.58
N ALA A 46 -2.93 13.09 -13.24
CA ALA A 46 -2.63 14.49 -12.95
C ALA A 46 -3.84 15.42 -13.10
N ASP A 47 -4.78 15.09 -13.96
CA ASP A 47 -5.99 15.86 -14.25
C ASP A 47 -7.17 15.40 -13.37
N GLY A 48 -6.92 14.50 -12.42
CA GLY A 48 -7.94 13.93 -11.54
C GLY A 48 -8.87 12.93 -12.24
N GLN A 49 -8.49 12.44 -13.42
CA GLN A 49 -9.26 11.43 -14.13
C GLN A 49 -8.93 10.03 -13.58
N PRO A 50 -9.90 9.12 -13.53
CA PRO A 50 -9.65 7.77 -13.07
C PRO A 50 -8.69 7.03 -13.99
N VAL A 51 -7.79 6.25 -13.38
CA VAL A 51 -6.89 5.33 -14.08
C VAL A 51 -7.49 3.92 -13.97
N PRO A 52 -8.26 3.46 -14.95
CA PRO A 52 -8.74 2.08 -15.00
C PRO A 52 -7.60 1.15 -15.38
N ASP A 53 -7.76 -0.14 -15.12
CA ASP A 53 -6.76 -1.18 -15.40
C ASP A 53 -5.42 -0.98 -14.66
N GLY A 54 -5.39 -0.16 -13.61
CA GLY A 54 -4.29 -0.13 -12.67
C GLY A 54 -4.31 -1.37 -11.78
N MET A 55 -3.16 -1.70 -11.21
CA MET A 55 -3.04 -2.74 -10.20
C MET A 55 -2.41 -2.15 -8.95
N ILE A 56 -3.04 -2.37 -7.83
CA ILE A 56 -2.56 -1.96 -6.52
C ILE A 56 -2.13 -3.21 -5.75
N GLU A 57 -0.93 -3.21 -5.23
CA GLU A 57 -0.44 -4.24 -4.31
C GLU A 57 -0.15 -3.60 -2.95
N LEU A 58 -0.57 -4.29 -1.89
CA LEU A 58 -0.28 -3.93 -0.51
C LEU A 58 0.69 -4.93 0.10
N TRP A 59 1.62 -4.43 0.90
CA TRP A 59 2.50 -5.23 1.74
C TRP A 59 2.63 -4.61 3.12
N GLN A 60 2.33 -5.40 4.16
CA GLN A 60 2.32 -4.91 5.53
C GLN A 60 2.76 -5.95 6.57
N ALA A 61 3.17 -5.47 7.73
CA ALA A 61 3.30 -6.28 8.92
C ALA A 61 1.93 -6.60 9.55
N ASN A 62 1.88 -7.59 10.44
CA ASN A 62 0.70 -7.85 11.28
C ASN A 62 0.57 -6.80 12.41
N ALA A 63 -0.45 -6.95 13.27
CA ALA A 63 -0.71 -6.03 14.38
C ALA A 63 0.45 -5.96 15.41
N HIS A 64 1.35 -6.95 15.44
CA HIS A 64 2.54 -6.98 16.30
C HIS A 64 3.79 -6.41 15.60
N GLY A 65 3.65 -5.87 14.38
CA GLY A 65 4.78 -5.37 13.61
C GLY A 65 5.66 -6.45 12.98
N LYS A 66 5.17 -7.71 12.87
CA LYS A 66 5.86 -8.85 12.26
C LYS A 66 5.43 -9.05 10.82
N TYR A 67 6.39 -9.11 9.91
CA TYR A 67 6.13 -9.51 8.52
C TYR A 67 6.03 -11.03 8.40
N ALA A 68 5.08 -11.52 7.63
CA ALA A 68 4.96 -12.94 7.28
C ALA A 68 5.97 -13.31 6.17
N HIS A 69 7.26 -13.12 6.45
CA HIS A 69 8.33 -13.36 5.50
C HIS A 69 9.57 -13.98 6.17
N PRO A 70 10.26 -14.96 5.54
CA PRO A 70 11.42 -15.60 6.14
C PRO A 70 12.58 -14.67 6.51
N ALA A 71 12.72 -13.53 5.84
CA ALA A 71 13.73 -12.53 6.16
C ALA A 71 13.45 -11.76 7.46
N ASP A 72 12.21 -11.79 7.97
CA ASP A 72 11.90 -11.23 9.28
C ASP A 72 12.16 -12.27 10.37
N THR A 73 13.38 -12.26 10.91
CA THR A 73 13.84 -13.22 11.91
C THR A 73 13.51 -12.82 13.36
N ARG A 74 12.82 -11.68 13.56
CA ARG A 74 12.45 -11.20 14.91
C ARG A 74 11.53 -12.20 15.61
N ASP A 75 11.72 -12.38 16.90
CA ASP A 75 10.87 -13.23 17.74
C ASP A 75 9.59 -12.49 18.14
N LEU A 76 8.66 -12.38 17.19
CA LEU A 76 7.35 -11.77 17.35
C LEU A 76 6.27 -12.72 16.83
N PRO A 77 5.04 -12.67 17.39
CA PRO A 77 3.97 -13.58 16.98
C PRO A 77 3.62 -13.43 15.49
N LEU A 78 3.57 -14.57 14.80
CA LEU A 78 2.92 -14.69 13.49
C LEU A 78 1.50 -15.22 13.69
N GLN A 79 0.58 -14.74 12.87
CA GLN A 79 -0.79 -15.24 12.85
C GLN A 79 -0.96 -16.14 11.61
N GLU A 80 -1.36 -17.39 11.85
CA GLU A 80 -1.63 -18.33 10.76
C GLU A 80 -2.72 -17.78 9.85
N GLY A 81 -2.50 -17.84 8.53
CA GLY A 81 -3.42 -17.32 7.52
C GLY A 81 -3.27 -15.82 7.20
N PHE A 82 -2.39 -15.09 7.92
CA PHE A 82 -2.07 -13.71 7.58
C PHE A 82 -0.78 -13.64 6.75
N SER A 83 -0.89 -13.28 5.47
CA SER A 83 0.27 -13.10 4.59
C SER A 83 0.81 -11.67 4.59
N GLY A 84 -0.02 -10.69 4.93
CA GLY A 84 0.28 -9.27 4.81
C GLY A 84 0.32 -8.76 3.35
N PHE A 85 -0.04 -9.59 2.39
CA PHE A 85 -0.05 -9.27 0.96
C PHE A 85 -1.47 -9.20 0.42
N GLY A 86 -1.75 -8.15 -0.35
CA GLY A 86 -2.99 -7.99 -1.09
C GLY A 86 -2.73 -7.45 -2.49
N ARG A 87 -3.62 -7.79 -3.42
CA ARG A 87 -3.57 -7.33 -4.80
C ARG A 87 -4.98 -7.09 -5.32
N GLN A 88 -5.19 -5.94 -5.96
CA GLN A 88 -6.44 -5.63 -6.64
C GLN A 88 -6.22 -4.81 -7.91
N PRO A 89 -6.98 -5.06 -8.98
CA PRO A 89 -7.13 -4.12 -10.08
C PRO A 89 -7.99 -2.94 -9.64
N THR A 90 -7.82 -1.80 -10.33
CA THR A 90 -8.76 -0.68 -10.27
C THR A 90 -9.93 -0.92 -11.22
N ASP A 91 -11.11 -0.45 -10.85
CA ASP A 91 -12.30 -0.48 -11.72
C ASP A 91 -12.31 0.66 -12.75
N GLN A 92 -13.39 0.78 -13.53
CA GLN A 92 -13.57 1.83 -14.55
C GLN A 92 -13.59 3.25 -13.96
N GLN A 93 -13.84 3.39 -12.66
CA GLN A 93 -13.78 4.64 -11.90
C GLN A 93 -12.47 4.80 -11.12
N GLY A 94 -11.46 3.97 -11.42
CA GLY A 94 -10.18 3.95 -10.74
C GLY A 94 -10.23 3.43 -9.30
N LYS A 95 -11.36 2.87 -8.83
CA LYS A 95 -11.58 2.49 -7.43
C LYS A 95 -10.92 1.16 -7.10
N PHE A 96 -10.43 1.07 -5.87
CA PHE A 96 -10.00 -0.17 -5.22
C PHE A 96 -10.49 -0.20 -3.76
N VAL A 97 -10.58 -1.42 -3.20
CA VAL A 97 -10.99 -1.62 -1.79
C VAL A 97 -10.21 -2.78 -1.22
N PHE A 98 -9.58 -2.58 -0.06
CA PHE A 98 -8.93 -3.64 0.70
C PHE A 98 -9.49 -3.71 2.11
N THR A 99 -9.65 -4.93 2.62
CA THR A 99 -9.91 -5.17 4.05
C THR A 99 -8.67 -5.81 4.67
N THR A 100 -8.22 -5.26 5.79
CA THR A 100 -7.05 -5.76 6.50
C THR A 100 -7.11 -5.42 7.99
N ILE A 101 -6.00 -5.57 8.69
CA ILE A 101 -5.79 -5.08 10.05
C ILE A 101 -4.79 -3.93 10.04
N LYS A 102 -4.92 -2.98 10.97
CA LYS A 102 -3.90 -1.96 11.18
C LYS A 102 -2.59 -2.63 11.60
N PRO A 103 -1.46 -2.40 10.89
CA PRO A 103 -0.18 -2.98 11.27
C PRO A 103 0.36 -2.36 12.56
N GLY A 104 1.23 -3.08 13.25
CA GLY A 104 2.05 -2.52 14.32
C GLY A 104 3.25 -1.75 13.76
N VAL A 105 3.97 -1.06 14.66
CA VAL A 105 5.23 -0.38 14.34
C VAL A 105 6.30 -1.39 13.91
N VAL A 106 7.17 -0.97 13.01
CA VAL A 106 8.28 -1.81 12.54
C VAL A 106 9.60 -1.03 12.62
N PRO A 107 10.72 -1.68 12.94
CA PRO A 107 12.01 -1.01 12.92
C PRO A 107 12.48 -0.71 11.48
N ALA A 108 13.13 0.43 11.29
CA ALA A 108 13.95 0.71 10.12
C ALA A 108 15.31 -0.04 10.22
N LEU A 109 16.12 0.03 9.19
CA LEU A 109 17.44 -0.63 9.16
C LEU A 109 18.40 -0.11 10.23
N ASP A 110 18.26 1.13 10.64
CA ASP A 110 19.03 1.77 11.71
C ASP A 110 18.44 1.56 13.12
N GLY A 111 17.37 0.77 13.23
CA GLY A 111 16.67 0.46 14.47
C GLY A 111 15.67 1.52 14.95
N GLN A 112 15.54 2.66 14.28
CA GLN A 112 14.50 3.63 14.59
C GLN A 112 13.12 3.02 14.28
N LEU A 113 12.10 3.32 15.10
CA LEU A 113 10.76 2.83 14.86
C LEU A 113 10.07 3.66 13.78
N GLN A 114 9.49 2.97 12.82
CA GLN A 114 8.60 3.53 11.82
C GLN A 114 7.16 3.45 12.31
N ALA A 115 6.39 4.50 12.11
CA ALA A 115 4.95 4.49 12.40
C ALA A 115 4.24 3.35 11.65
N PRO A 116 3.08 2.90 12.13
CA PRO A 116 2.25 1.93 11.40
C PRO A 116 2.02 2.40 9.96
N HIS A 117 2.35 1.55 9.00
CA HIS A 117 2.19 1.87 7.57
C HIS A 117 1.99 0.63 6.73
N ILE A 118 1.42 0.82 5.56
CA ILE A 118 1.31 -0.19 4.51
C ILE A 118 2.15 0.27 3.33
N LEU A 119 3.06 -0.58 2.85
CA LEU A 119 3.76 -0.35 1.58
C LEU A 119 2.79 -0.63 0.43
N VAL A 120 2.77 0.26 -0.55
CA VAL A 120 1.86 0.19 -1.69
C VAL A 120 2.64 0.29 -2.99
N ASN A 121 2.48 -0.72 -3.85
CA ASN A 121 2.99 -0.71 -5.20
C ASN A 121 1.86 -0.43 -6.17
N ILE A 122 2.10 0.46 -7.12
CA ILE A 122 1.16 0.81 -8.17
C ILE A 122 1.75 0.45 -9.52
N PHE A 123 0.96 -0.28 -10.30
CA PHE A 123 1.25 -0.62 -11.69
C PHE A 123 0.12 -0.07 -12.56
N ALA A 124 0.47 0.57 -13.66
CA ALA A 124 -0.51 1.10 -14.60
C ALA A 124 0.07 1.11 -16.02
N ARG A 125 -0.78 1.20 -17.02
CA ARG A 125 -0.37 1.37 -18.40
C ARG A 125 0.52 2.60 -18.56
N GLY A 126 1.62 2.46 -19.29
CA GLY A 126 2.59 3.54 -19.51
C GLY A 126 3.71 3.59 -18.47
N LEU A 127 3.54 2.98 -17.30
CA LEU A 127 4.60 2.85 -16.31
C LEU A 127 5.49 1.64 -16.65
N LEU A 128 6.78 1.86 -16.84
CA LEU A 128 7.77 0.78 -17.07
C LEU A 128 8.26 0.15 -15.78
N ARG A 129 8.04 0.82 -14.65
CA ARG A 129 8.32 0.34 -13.29
C ARG A 129 7.12 0.65 -12.41
N GLN A 130 6.96 -0.13 -11.36
CA GLN A 130 5.99 0.20 -10.30
C GLN A 130 6.36 1.54 -9.66
N LEU A 131 5.34 2.29 -9.27
CA LEU A 131 5.50 3.37 -8.32
C LEU A 131 5.34 2.81 -6.92
N VAL A 132 6.21 3.22 -6.01
CA VAL A 132 6.20 2.75 -4.63
C VAL A 132 5.81 3.89 -3.72
N THR A 133 4.85 3.67 -2.83
CA THR A 133 4.42 4.65 -1.83
C THR A 133 4.06 3.95 -0.51
N ARG A 134 3.63 4.73 0.47
CA ARG A 134 3.15 4.23 1.75
C ARG A 134 1.82 4.86 2.11
N LEU A 135 0.96 4.09 2.73
CA LEU A 135 -0.22 4.58 3.42
C LEU A 135 0.06 4.59 4.92
N TYR A 136 -0.17 5.74 5.55
CA TYR A 136 -0.14 5.96 6.99
C TYR A 136 -1.55 6.20 7.54
N PHE A 137 -1.70 6.03 8.84
CA PHE A 137 -3.02 6.07 9.50
C PHE A 137 -3.25 7.40 10.21
N PRO A 138 -4.48 7.93 10.20
CA PRO A 138 -4.81 9.15 10.92
C PRO A 138 -4.63 8.97 12.44
N GLY A 139 -4.15 10.00 13.10
CA GLY A 139 -3.98 10.03 14.56
C GLY A 139 -2.70 9.38 15.10
N ASP A 140 -1.90 8.72 14.26
CA ASP A 140 -0.61 8.18 14.67
C ASP A 140 0.47 9.28 14.77
N ASP A 141 1.53 9.02 15.54
CA ASP A 141 2.70 9.92 15.60
C ASP A 141 3.58 9.72 14.36
N HIS A 142 3.40 10.59 13.38
CA HIS A 142 4.20 10.59 12.17
C HIS A 142 5.49 11.41 12.31
N ALA A 143 5.57 12.28 13.32
CA ALA A 143 6.72 13.17 13.49
C ALA A 143 7.99 12.42 13.90
N SER A 144 7.84 11.29 14.58
CA SER A 144 8.94 10.40 14.96
C SER A 144 9.38 9.45 13.85
N ASP A 145 8.56 9.25 12.81
CA ASP A 145 8.86 8.32 11.71
C ASP A 145 10.02 8.82 10.84
N PRO A 146 11.10 8.02 10.68
CA PRO A 146 12.29 8.44 9.93
C PRO A 146 12.01 8.72 8.45
N VAL A 147 11.01 8.05 7.85
CA VAL A 147 10.63 8.27 6.45
C VAL A 147 9.78 9.52 6.32
N MET A 148 8.82 9.74 7.20
CA MET A 148 8.00 10.96 7.18
C MET A 148 8.83 12.22 7.40
N ARG A 149 9.88 12.17 8.22
CA ARG A 149 10.75 13.33 8.48
C ARG A 149 11.49 13.86 7.24
N VAL A 150 11.78 13.01 6.26
CA VAL A 150 12.46 13.46 5.02
C VAL A 150 11.50 13.98 3.97
N ILE A 151 10.19 13.85 4.18
CA ILE A 151 9.15 14.32 3.27
C ILE A 151 8.75 15.76 3.65
N PRO A 152 8.72 16.71 2.69
CA PRO A 152 8.24 18.06 2.94
C PRO A 152 6.85 18.05 3.59
N GLN A 153 6.67 18.81 4.68
CA GLN A 153 5.45 18.79 5.50
C GLN A 153 4.17 18.97 4.67
N ALA A 154 4.20 19.86 3.68
CA ALA A 154 3.05 20.09 2.81
C ALA A 154 2.63 18.86 1.97
N ARG A 155 3.57 17.90 1.76
CA ARG A 155 3.35 16.69 0.98
C ARG A 155 2.99 15.47 1.85
N GLN A 156 3.30 15.49 3.15
CA GLN A 156 3.03 14.36 4.07
C GLN A 156 1.55 13.94 4.06
N LYS A 157 0.63 14.90 3.93
CA LYS A 157 -0.82 14.65 3.85
C LYS A 157 -1.23 13.70 2.72
N THR A 158 -0.44 13.61 1.64
CA THR A 158 -0.73 12.71 0.51
C THR A 158 -0.51 11.23 0.85
N LEU A 159 0.16 10.96 1.95
CA LEU A 159 0.43 9.61 2.45
C LEU A 159 -0.51 9.19 3.59
N ILE A 160 -1.28 10.12 4.17
CA ILE A 160 -2.11 9.84 5.34
C ILE A 160 -3.54 9.64 4.90
N ALA A 161 -4.09 8.47 5.21
CA ALA A 161 -5.51 8.18 4.96
C ALA A 161 -6.42 9.04 5.84
N VAL A 162 -7.66 9.22 5.42
CA VAL A 162 -8.68 9.97 6.15
C VAL A 162 -9.74 8.99 6.66
N ALA A 163 -9.97 8.97 7.95
CA ALA A 163 -11.04 8.16 8.55
C ALA A 163 -12.41 8.73 8.16
N GLN A 164 -13.39 7.85 7.89
CA GLN A 164 -14.75 8.28 7.64
C GLN A 164 -15.41 8.76 8.97
N PRO A 165 -16.16 9.85 8.96
CA PRO A 165 -16.72 10.41 10.20
C PRO A 165 -17.64 9.46 10.96
N ASP A 166 -18.41 8.65 10.24
CA ASP A 166 -19.41 7.75 10.82
C ASP A 166 -18.81 6.39 11.22
N ASP A 167 -17.67 6.02 10.65
CA ASP A 167 -16.98 4.76 10.96
C ASP A 167 -15.46 4.92 10.78
N PRO A 168 -14.72 5.12 11.86
CA PRO A 168 -13.27 5.30 11.81
C PRO A 168 -12.49 4.08 11.29
N SER A 169 -13.10 2.90 11.26
CA SER A 169 -12.49 1.70 10.66
C SER A 169 -12.48 1.73 9.13
N HIS A 170 -13.25 2.63 8.52
CA HIS A 170 -13.27 2.88 7.08
C HIS A 170 -12.38 4.08 6.75
N LEU A 171 -11.36 3.84 5.96
CA LEU A 171 -10.36 4.82 5.56
C LEU A 171 -10.53 5.18 4.08
N GLN A 172 -10.44 6.45 3.75
CA GLN A 172 -10.37 6.94 2.37
C GLN A 172 -8.95 7.40 2.06
N TRP A 173 -8.38 6.90 0.96
CA TRP A 173 -7.06 7.30 0.50
C TRP A 173 -6.95 7.21 -1.02
N ASP A 174 -6.90 8.36 -1.69
CA ASP A 174 -6.75 8.43 -3.14
C ASP A 174 -5.26 8.55 -3.51
N ILE A 175 -4.86 7.87 -4.58
CA ILE A 175 -3.51 7.89 -5.14
C ILE A 175 -3.54 8.72 -6.41
N ILE A 176 -2.71 9.76 -6.50
CA ILE A 176 -2.63 10.65 -7.66
C ILE A 176 -1.26 10.47 -8.33
N ILE A 177 -1.25 10.04 -9.59
CA ILE A 177 -0.04 9.81 -10.38
C ILE A 177 0.24 11.04 -11.23
N GLY A 178 1.26 11.81 -10.84
CA GLY A 178 1.58 13.07 -11.49
C GLY A 178 0.70 14.24 -11.04
N GLY A 179 1.07 15.47 -11.36
CA GLY A 179 0.22 16.63 -11.13
C GLY A 179 0.64 17.56 -9.99
N GLY A 180 1.89 17.61 -9.65
CA GLY A 180 2.45 18.69 -8.80
C GLY A 180 2.11 18.57 -7.31
N ALA A 181 1.53 19.60 -6.70
CA ALA A 181 1.38 19.70 -5.24
C ALA A 181 0.46 18.64 -4.60
N ASN A 182 -0.45 18.08 -5.36
CA ASN A 182 -1.39 17.03 -4.90
C ASN A 182 -0.98 15.62 -5.30
N GLU A 183 0.08 15.47 -6.08
CA GLU A 183 0.63 14.16 -6.42
C GLU A 183 0.98 13.38 -5.14
N THR A 184 0.65 12.11 -5.11
CA THR A 184 1.10 11.22 -4.03
C THR A 184 2.63 11.18 -3.99
N VAL A 185 3.22 11.18 -2.78
CA VAL A 185 4.67 11.01 -2.65
C VAL A 185 5.04 9.59 -3.02
N PHE A 186 5.94 9.44 -3.97
CA PHE A 186 6.52 8.16 -4.35
C PHE A 186 7.97 8.07 -3.92
N PHE A 187 8.42 6.85 -3.63
CA PHE A 187 9.78 6.54 -3.20
C PHE A 187 10.55 5.86 -4.34
N ASP A 188 11.79 6.27 -4.54
CA ASP A 188 12.73 5.58 -5.41
C ASP A 188 13.49 4.53 -4.57
N LEU A 189 13.13 3.24 -4.73
CA LEU A 189 13.66 2.10 -3.97
C LEU A 189 14.46 1.16 -4.87
#